data_36d32de3f0179a92188aa3074a297094
#
_entry.id   36d32de3f0179a92188aa3074a297094
#
_cell.length_a   1.000
_cell.length_b   1.000
_cell.length_c   1.000
_cell.angle_alpha   90.00
_cell.angle_beta   90.00
_cell.angle_gamma   90.00
#
_symmetry.space_group_name_H-M   'P 1'
#
loop_
_entity.id
_entity.type
_entity.pdbx_description
1 polymer ?
#
loop_
_entity_poly.entity_id
_entity_poly.type
_entity_poly.pdbx_seq_one_letter_code
_entity_poly.pdbx_strand_id
1 'polypeptide(L)' 'MENRMEQVAEQFVNAIKTIAEKPENLDNLQWYLSYHFEAWMKKYANTPEGLTAEMVEFANMEI' A
#
# COMPACT_ATOMS: atom_id res chain seq x y z
N MET A 1 19.95 6.79 12.47
CA MET A 1 18.76 6.13 13.05
C MET A 1 17.66 6.06 12.01
N GLU A 2 17.17 4.87 11.73
CA GLU A 2 16.14 4.71 10.72
C GLU A 2 14.80 5.23 11.23
N ASN A 3 14.12 5.97 10.38
CA ASN A 3 12.79 6.48 10.68
C ASN A 3 11.77 5.50 10.11
N ARG A 4 10.97 4.89 10.99
CA ARG A 4 9.96 3.92 10.56
C ARG A 4 8.91 4.55 9.66
N MET A 5 8.60 5.83 9.88
CA MET A 5 7.70 6.56 9.00
C MET A 5 8.22 6.64 7.58
N GLU A 6 9.52 6.87 7.42
CA GLU A 6 10.13 6.87 6.09
C GLU A 6 10.04 5.52 5.44
N GLN A 7 10.22 4.45 6.21
CA GLN A 7 10.11 3.10 5.69
C GLN A 7 8.68 2.79 5.25
N VAL A 8 7.69 3.20 6.02
CA VAL A 8 6.29 3.04 5.65
C VAL A 8 5.99 3.82 4.38
N ALA A 9 6.45 5.06 4.30
CA ALA A 9 6.24 5.90 3.12
C ALA A 9 6.90 5.29 1.88
N GLU A 10 8.10 4.76 2.05
CA GLU A 10 8.82 4.11 0.96
C GLU A 10 8.08 2.88 0.45
N GLN A 11 7.57 2.06 1.36
CA GLN A 11 6.77 0.89 1.01
C GLN A 11 5.50 1.31 0.27
N PHE A 12 4.86 2.37 0.75
CA PHE A 12 3.66 2.90 0.12
C PHE A 12 3.95 3.34 -1.33
N VAL A 13 5.01 4.11 -1.52
CA VAL A 13 5.41 4.58 -2.85
C VAL A 13 5.74 3.42 -3.77
N ASN A 14 6.47 2.41 -3.26
CA ASN A 14 6.81 1.24 -4.06
C ASN A 14 5.56 0.48 -4.48
N ALA A 15 4.58 0.37 -3.58
CA ALA A 15 3.31 -0.26 -3.92
C ALA A 15 2.59 0.48 -5.04
N ILE A 16 2.53 1.81 -4.94
CA ILE A 16 1.87 2.63 -5.96
C ILE A 16 2.56 2.45 -7.32
N LYS A 17 3.88 2.45 -7.34
CA LYS A 17 4.63 2.26 -8.59
C LYS A 17 4.32 0.90 -9.22
N THR A 18 4.29 -0.14 -8.40
CA THR A 18 4.00 -1.49 -8.89
C THR A 18 2.57 -1.59 -9.43
N ILE A 19 1.62 -1.03 -8.70
CA ILE A 19 0.22 -1.06 -9.09
C ILE A 19 -0.01 -0.25 -10.38
N ALA A 20 0.71 0.85 -10.53
CA ALA A 20 0.58 1.73 -11.68
C ALA A 20 1.04 1.07 -12.99
N GLU A 21 1.76 -0.05 -12.91
CA GLU A 21 2.10 -0.82 -14.11
C GLU A 21 0.84 -1.33 -14.82
N LYS A 22 -0.25 -1.48 -14.08
CA LYS A 22 -1.56 -1.83 -14.62
C LYS A 22 -2.54 -0.73 -14.22
N PRO A 23 -2.76 0.27 -15.09
CA PRO A 23 -3.60 1.41 -14.72
C PRO A 23 -4.99 1.06 -14.22
N GLU A 24 -5.57 -0.02 -14.71
CA GLU A 24 -6.90 -0.46 -14.27
C GLU A 24 -6.93 -0.81 -12.77
N ASN A 25 -5.81 -1.19 -12.20
CA ASN A 25 -5.73 -1.53 -10.78
C ASN A 25 -5.68 -0.30 -9.88
N LEU A 26 -5.37 0.88 -10.44
CA LEU A 26 -5.36 2.11 -9.65
C LEU A 26 -6.74 2.48 -9.13
N ASP A 27 -7.78 2.16 -9.89
CA ASP A 27 -9.14 2.45 -9.44
C ASP A 27 -9.49 1.62 -8.20
N ASN A 28 -9.11 0.35 -8.21
CA ASN A 28 -9.32 -0.51 -7.05
C ASN A 28 -8.54 0.00 -5.85
N LEU A 29 -7.29 0.42 -6.05
CA LEU A 29 -6.46 0.93 -4.97
C LEU A 29 -7.07 2.18 -4.36
N GLN A 30 -7.58 3.10 -5.18
CA GLN A 30 -8.19 4.32 -4.69
C GLN A 30 -9.36 3.98 -3.75
N TRP A 31 -10.18 3.01 -4.14
CA TRP A 31 -11.30 2.57 -3.35
C TRP A 31 -10.85 1.98 -2.01
N TYR A 32 -9.86 1.08 -2.04
CA TYR A 32 -9.34 0.46 -0.83
C TYR A 32 -8.65 1.47 0.09
N LEU A 33 -7.96 2.44 -0.47
CA LEU A 33 -7.34 3.49 0.34
C LEU A 33 -8.38 4.25 1.16
N SER A 34 -9.55 4.50 0.59
CA SER A 34 -10.61 5.21 1.29
C SER A 34 -11.08 4.46 2.54
N TYR A 35 -11.03 3.13 2.51
CA TYR A 35 -11.53 2.30 3.61
C TYR A 35 -10.46 1.72 4.49
N HIS A 36 -9.28 1.45 3.96
CA HIS A 36 -8.27 0.66 4.66
C HIS A 36 -6.97 1.41 4.97
N PHE A 37 -6.82 2.62 4.47
CA PHE A 37 -5.56 3.35 4.64
C PHE A 37 -5.15 3.46 6.10
N GLU A 38 -6.07 3.88 6.96
CA GLU A 38 -5.79 4.05 8.39
C GLU A 38 -5.40 2.73 9.04
N ALA A 39 -6.13 1.68 8.71
CA ALA A 39 -5.84 0.35 9.24
C ALA A 39 -4.45 -0.13 8.80
N TRP A 40 -4.09 0.10 7.53
CA TRP A 40 -2.78 -0.27 7.04
C TRP A 40 -1.67 0.50 7.74
N MET A 41 -1.87 1.80 7.94
CA MET A 41 -0.87 2.62 8.62
C MET A 41 -0.64 2.14 10.05
N LYS A 42 -1.70 1.75 10.76
CA LYS A 42 -1.57 1.21 12.10
C LYS A 42 -0.91 -0.16 12.10
N LYS A 43 -1.32 -1.03 11.18
CA LYS A 43 -0.82 -2.40 11.10
C LYS A 43 0.66 -2.43 10.77
N TYR A 44 1.09 -1.59 9.84
CA TYR A 44 2.45 -1.62 9.33
C TYR A 44 3.37 -0.55 9.92
N ALA A 45 2.91 0.16 10.95
CA ALA A 45 3.74 1.18 11.58
C ALA A 45 5.04 0.62 12.15
N ASN A 46 5.00 -0.62 12.66
CA ASN A 46 6.17 -1.27 13.25
C ASN A 46 6.81 -2.31 12.34
N THR A 47 6.11 -2.74 11.31
CA THR A 47 6.59 -3.75 10.37
C THR A 47 6.26 -3.35 8.94
N PRO A 48 6.92 -2.30 8.42
CA PRO A 48 6.57 -1.77 7.11
C PRO A 48 6.78 -2.73 5.94
N GLU A 49 7.57 -3.77 6.12
CA GLU A 49 7.96 -4.66 5.04
C GLU A 49 6.79 -5.36 4.34
N GLY A 50 5.68 -5.53 5.04
CA GLY A 50 4.52 -6.22 4.46
C GLY A 50 3.55 -5.33 3.70
N LEU A 51 3.72 -4.02 3.80
CA LEU A 51 2.74 -3.08 3.25
C LEU A 51 2.66 -3.15 1.72
N THR A 52 3.80 -3.18 1.04
CA THR A 52 3.80 -3.24 -0.43
C THR A 52 3.03 -4.45 -0.92
N ALA A 53 3.31 -5.62 -0.36
CA ALA A 53 2.65 -6.86 -0.78
C ALA A 53 1.14 -6.80 -0.54
N GLU A 54 0.72 -6.29 0.61
CA GLU A 54 -0.70 -6.21 0.92
C GLU A 54 -1.42 -5.26 -0.03
N MET A 55 -0.85 -4.10 -0.29
CA MET A 55 -1.47 -3.13 -1.20
C MET A 55 -1.58 -3.67 -2.61
N VAL A 56 -0.51 -4.30 -3.11
CA VAL A 56 -0.52 -4.88 -4.45
C VAL A 56 -1.55 -6.00 -4.54
N GLU A 57 -1.66 -6.83 -3.52
CA GLU A 57 -2.66 -7.88 -3.48
C GLU A 57 -4.08 -7.32 -3.57
N PHE A 58 -4.38 -6.29 -2.78
CA PHE A 58 -5.69 -5.66 -2.83
C PHE A 58 -5.99 -5.06 -4.19
N ALA A 59 -5.00 -4.41 -4.80
CA ALA A 59 -5.20 -3.79 -6.11
C ALA A 59 -5.49 -4.81 -7.20
N ASN A 60 -4.99 -6.04 -7.05
CA ASN A 60 -5.21 -7.10 -8.02
C ASN A 60 -6.47 -7.90 -7.76
N MET A 61 -7.15 -7.68 -6.66
CA MET A 61 -8.40 -8.39 -6.37
C MET A 61 -9.49 -7.95 -7.33
N GLU A 62 -10.21 -8.92 -7.88
CA GLU A 62 -11.40 -8.63 -8.66
C GLU A 62 -12.56 -8.38 -7.71
N ILE A 63 -13.26 -7.31 -7.95
CA ILE A 63 -14.41 -6.95 -7.14
C ILE A 63 -15.69 -7.35 -7.85
#